data_2d186898e8247ec48d44fc68fafd31f8
#
_entry.id   2d186898e8247ec48d44fc68fafd31f8
#
_cell.length_a   1.000
_cell.length_b   1.000
_cell.length_c   1.000
_cell.angle_alpha   90.00
_cell.angle_beta   90.00
_cell.angle_gamma   90.00
#
_symmetry.space_group_name_H-M   'P 1'
#
loop_
_entity.id
_entity.type
_entity.pdbx_description
1 polymer ?
#
loop_
_entity_poly.entity_id
_entity_poly.type
_entity_poly.pdbx_seq_one_letter_code
_entity_poly.pdbx_strand_id
1 'polypeptide(L)'
;AEARDMARENEDTRYDDEGILMKQALKECQSMQDFEKMLQASNDSGRAVTSNFGVMDVQGEIAYYETGNHEYFKFSANDLFTNPEGYIVRSNFAVQGNRKTRYGLERYLKAFHLFEKAKCQEELDCYYILRELSPNVSFSNDSTNYKNIYKSINRKSSVSAAIFEGIREGEDPELTTFWCNIGEPALSVAVPLWVYSGQVPNVLNTNDSSAINHLSLELETFVYPDTSKINSIYYPNYKEIDKKIAKIQNYVIKRTKKTLSKWRTNKPTRSEVAEFQNKLANHAYKKLKQLVKRLPGE
;
A
#
# COMPACT_ATOMS: atom_id res chain seq x y z
N ALA A 1 9.42 -4.02 -0.61
CA ALA A 1 9.33 -4.78 -1.89
C ALA A 1 10.64 -5.53 -2.10
N GLU A 2 10.55 -6.79 -2.46
CA GLU A 2 11.72 -7.62 -2.73
C GLU A 2 12.62 -6.99 -3.81
N ALA A 3 13.92 -6.90 -3.54
CA ALA A 3 14.94 -6.30 -4.40
C ALA A 3 16.12 -7.26 -4.58
N ARG A 4 15.88 -8.37 -5.31
CA ARG A 4 16.87 -9.45 -5.55
C ARG A 4 18.15 -8.98 -6.22
N ASP A 5 18.15 -7.81 -6.84
CA ASP A 5 19.31 -7.17 -7.44
C ASP A 5 20.32 -6.62 -6.40
N MET A 6 19.97 -6.69 -5.10
CA MET A 6 20.87 -6.42 -3.97
C MET A 6 21.55 -7.69 -3.43
N ALA A 7 21.20 -8.87 -3.93
CA ALA A 7 21.87 -10.11 -3.55
C ALA A 7 23.28 -10.20 -4.12
N ARG A 8 24.23 -10.71 -3.33
CA ARG A 8 25.57 -11.01 -3.83
C ARG A 8 25.55 -12.29 -4.69
N GLU A 9 26.32 -12.28 -5.77
CA GLU A 9 26.54 -13.49 -6.59
C GLU A 9 27.21 -14.58 -5.70
N ASN A 10 26.64 -15.79 -5.73
CA ASN A 10 27.11 -16.99 -5.00
C ASN A 10 26.80 -17.04 -3.49
N GLU A 11 25.99 -16.19 -2.92
CA GLU A 11 25.43 -16.43 -1.59
C GLU A 11 24.15 -17.27 -1.69
N ASP A 12 24.03 -18.26 -0.78
CA ASP A 12 22.79 -19.02 -0.57
C ASP A 12 21.77 -18.07 0.09
N THR A 13 21.19 -17.22 -0.74
CA THR A 13 20.32 -16.13 -0.30
C THR A 13 18.96 -16.69 0.05
N ARG A 14 18.71 -16.86 1.35
CA ARG A 14 17.36 -16.99 1.88
C ARG A 14 16.67 -15.64 1.71
N TYR A 15 15.59 -15.60 0.92
CA TYR A 15 15.00 -14.33 0.47
C TYR A 15 13.75 -13.91 1.25
N ASP A 16 13.21 -14.73 2.14
CA ASP A 16 11.83 -14.62 2.58
C ASP A 16 11.65 -14.12 4.04
N ASP A 17 12.70 -13.54 4.65
CA ASP A 17 12.64 -13.07 6.05
C ASP A 17 12.32 -11.58 6.21
N GLU A 18 11.93 -10.86 5.14
CA GLU A 18 11.60 -9.44 5.23
C GLU A 18 10.42 -9.16 6.18
N GLY A 19 9.44 -10.05 6.23
CA GLY A 19 8.33 -9.94 7.18
C GLY A 19 8.76 -10.15 8.63
N ILE A 20 9.76 -11.01 8.87
CA ILE A 20 10.36 -11.24 10.19
C ILE A 20 11.13 -10.00 10.62
N LEU A 21 11.97 -9.44 9.74
CA LEU A 21 12.73 -8.22 10.01
C LEU A 21 11.80 -7.04 10.31
N MET A 22 10.74 -6.86 9.52
CA MET A 22 9.72 -5.81 9.77
C MET A 22 9.08 -5.98 11.15
N LYS A 23 8.67 -7.19 11.50
CA LYS A 23 8.07 -7.48 12.80
C LYS A 23 9.02 -7.22 13.95
N GLN A 24 10.31 -7.58 13.80
CA GLN A 24 11.33 -7.31 14.79
C GLN A 24 11.56 -5.80 14.94
N ALA A 25 11.72 -5.07 13.83
CA ALA A 25 11.88 -3.63 13.83
C ALA A 25 10.73 -2.92 14.57
N LEU A 26 9.47 -3.30 14.29
CA LEU A 26 8.30 -2.73 14.97
C LEU A 26 8.22 -3.05 16.47
N LYS A 27 8.93 -4.07 16.95
CA LYS A 27 8.99 -4.41 18.38
C LYS A 27 10.12 -3.71 19.11
N GLU A 28 11.24 -3.47 18.46
CA GLU A 28 12.51 -3.10 19.09
C GLU A 28 12.94 -1.67 18.78
N CYS A 29 12.55 -1.11 17.62
CA CYS A 29 12.94 0.22 17.20
C CYS A 29 11.91 1.28 17.64
N GLN A 30 12.41 2.39 18.20
CA GLN A 30 11.62 3.56 18.53
C GLN A 30 11.87 4.73 17.57
N SER A 31 12.93 4.63 16.77
CA SER A 31 13.35 5.66 15.82
C SER A 31 13.96 5.03 14.55
N MET A 32 14.11 5.84 13.53
CA MET A 32 14.83 5.47 12.32
C MET A 32 16.27 5.06 12.60
N GLN A 33 16.93 5.76 13.55
CA GLN A 33 18.30 5.41 13.98
C GLN A 33 18.41 4.02 14.60
N ASP A 34 17.38 3.56 15.33
CA ASP A 34 17.39 2.21 15.90
C ASP A 34 17.25 1.16 14.80
N PHE A 35 16.46 1.44 13.77
CA PHE A 35 16.37 0.58 12.59
C PHE A 35 17.72 0.51 11.84
N GLU A 36 18.43 1.63 11.70
CA GLU A 36 19.78 1.65 11.11
C GLU A 36 20.78 0.83 11.91
N LYS A 37 20.79 0.95 13.25
CA LYS A 37 21.64 0.10 14.13
C LYS A 37 21.31 -1.39 13.95
N MET A 38 20.03 -1.75 13.85
CA MET A 38 19.60 -3.14 13.61
C MET A 38 20.13 -3.65 12.26
N LEU A 39 20.03 -2.87 11.19
CA LEU A 39 20.58 -3.23 9.88
C LEU A 39 22.11 -3.34 9.95
N GLN A 40 22.78 -2.38 10.57
CA GLN A 40 24.24 -2.34 10.70
C GLN A 40 24.78 -3.54 11.48
N ALA A 41 24.12 -3.91 12.60
CA ALA A 41 24.51 -5.07 13.41
C ALA A 41 24.42 -6.41 12.65
N SER A 42 23.57 -6.49 11.63
CA SER A 42 23.43 -7.70 10.81
C SER A 42 24.28 -7.69 9.53
N ASN A 43 25.05 -6.62 9.26
CA ASN A 43 25.88 -6.56 8.05
C ASN A 43 27.00 -7.63 8.04
N ASP A 44 27.65 -7.87 9.19
CA ASP A 44 28.78 -8.81 9.27
C ASP A 44 28.31 -10.26 9.18
N SER A 45 27.25 -10.61 9.93
CA SER A 45 26.69 -11.97 9.95
C SER A 45 25.87 -12.33 8.73
N GLY A 46 25.43 -11.33 7.99
CA GLY A 46 24.46 -11.46 6.92
C GLY A 46 23.02 -11.57 7.42
N ARG A 47 22.09 -11.12 6.62
CA ARG A 47 20.64 -11.22 6.82
C ARG A 47 19.97 -11.91 5.63
N ALA A 48 18.94 -12.69 5.88
CA ALA A 48 18.17 -13.39 4.85
C ALA A 48 17.15 -12.46 4.17
N VAL A 49 17.56 -11.23 3.84
CA VAL A 49 16.67 -10.18 3.31
C VAL A 49 17.35 -9.39 2.20
N THR A 50 16.66 -9.30 1.06
CA THR A 50 16.99 -8.36 -0.03
C THR A 50 15.73 -7.61 -0.42
N SER A 51 15.48 -6.47 0.25
CA SER A 51 14.21 -5.74 0.10
C SER A 51 14.36 -4.24 0.21
N ASN A 52 13.42 -3.53 -0.36
CA ASN A 52 13.23 -2.10 -0.14
C ASN A 52 12.26 -1.88 1.02
N PHE A 53 12.72 -1.30 2.12
CA PHE A 53 11.90 -0.94 3.28
C PHE A 53 11.60 0.56 3.27
N GLY A 54 10.31 0.91 3.30
CA GLY A 54 9.88 2.27 3.62
C GLY A 54 9.71 2.38 5.13
N VAL A 55 10.33 3.39 5.74
CA VAL A 55 10.27 3.65 7.17
C VAL A 55 9.83 5.09 7.41
N MET A 56 8.95 5.27 8.37
CA MET A 56 8.49 6.56 8.87
C MET A 56 8.49 6.50 10.39
N ASP A 57 9.01 7.53 11.06
CA ASP A 57 9.01 7.60 12.52
C ASP A 57 8.19 8.78 13.07
N VAL A 58 8.07 8.82 14.40
CA VAL A 58 7.31 9.86 15.11
C VAL A 58 7.95 11.25 15.03
N GLN A 59 9.23 11.33 14.65
CA GLN A 59 9.96 12.59 14.47
C GLN A 59 9.71 13.21 13.10
N GLY A 60 8.97 12.51 12.23
CA GLY A 60 8.65 12.95 10.87
C GLY A 60 9.73 12.60 9.86
N GLU A 61 10.73 11.80 10.23
CA GLU A 61 11.66 11.25 9.27
C GLU A 61 11.00 10.20 8.39
N ILE A 62 11.23 10.28 7.08
CA ILE A 62 10.74 9.33 6.08
C ILE A 62 11.90 8.91 5.21
N ALA A 63 12.16 7.61 5.10
CA ALA A 63 13.22 7.10 4.25
C ALA A 63 12.86 5.75 3.63
N TYR A 64 13.53 5.46 2.52
CA TYR A 64 13.65 4.11 1.98
C TYR A 64 15.03 3.55 2.24
N TYR A 65 15.07 2.27 2.60
CA TYR A 65 16.28 1.49 2.77
C TYR A 65 16.31 0.40 1.70
N GLU A 66 17.23 0.51 0.76
CA GLU A 66 17.55 -0.57 -0.17
C GLU A 66 18.49 -1.52 0.54
N THR A 67 17.99 -2.67 0.96
CA THR A 67 18.68 -3.59 1.87
C THR A 67 19.09 -4.86 1.13
N GLY A 68 20.39 -5.14 1.18
CA GLY A 68 20.99 -6.39 0.75
C GLY A 68 21.33 -7.30 1.94
N ASN A 69 22.01 -8.41 1.68
CA ASN A 69 22.37 -9.38 2.72
C ASN A 69 23.38 -8.82 3.74
N HIS A 70 24.32 -7.96 3.30
CA HIS A 70 25.43 -7.44 4.10
C HIS A 70 25.57 -5.91 4.07
N GLU A 71 24.65 -5.23 3.40
CA GLU A 71 24.73 -3.78 3.23
C GLU A 71 23.33 -3.18 3.11
N TYR A 72 23.23 -1.88 3.28
CA TYR A 72 22.03 -1.12 2.97
C TYR A 72 22.37 0.28 2.50
N PHE A 73 21.46 0.89 1.78
CA PHE A 73 21.53 2.29 1.33
C PHE A 73 20.27 3.03 1.77
N LYS A 74 20.47 4.17 2.47
CA LYS A 74 19.38 5.04 2.92
C LYS A 74 19.11 6.13 1.88
N PHE A 75 17.84 6.36 1.61
CA PHE A 75 17.32 7.47 0.80
C PHE A 75 16.29 8.22 1.62
N SER A 76 16.65 9.43 2.09
CA SER A 76 15.74 10.25 2.88
C SER A 76 14.79 11.05 1.99
N ALA A 77 13.49 11.02 2.28
CA ALA A 77 12.52 11.89 1.63
C ALA A 77 12.60 13.33 2.14
N ASN A 78 13.14 13.53 3.34
CA ASN A 78 13.30 14.84 3.98
C ASN A 78 14.54 15.60 3.50
N ASP A 79 15.49 14.93 2.87
CA ASP A 79 16.68 15.57 2.31
C ASP A 79 16.37 16.16 0.92
N LEU A 80 16.00 17.42 0.89
CA LEU A 80 15.67 18.12 -0.36
C LEU A 80 16.88 18.34 -1.28
N PHE A 81 18.11 18.14 -0.81
CA PHE A 81 19.30 18.22 -1.65
C PHE A 81 19.43 16.97 -2.54
N THR A 82 19.27 15.80 -1.95
CA THR A 82 19.32 14.51 -2.69
C THR A 82 17.95 14.08 -3.24
N ASN A 83 16.88 14.66 -2.71
CA ASN A 83 15.50 14.36 -3.08
C ASN A 83 14.65 15.64 -3.21
N PRO A 84 14.92 16.49 -4.20
CA PRO A 84 14.25 17.79 -4.36
C PRO A 84 12.73 17.66 -4.61
N GLU A 85 12.27 16.49 -5.03
CA GLU A 85 10.86 16.23 -5.27
C GLU A 85 10.05 16.06 -3.98
N GLY A 86 10.67 15.73 -2.84
CA GLY A 86 10.02 15.51 -1.57
C GLY A 86 9.21 14.19 -1.51
N TYR A 87 9.46 13.27 -2.45
CA TYR A 87 8.88 11.93 -2.45
C TYR A 87 9.85 10.89 -3.01
N ILE A 88 9.69 9.64 -2.63
CA ILE A 88 10.51 8.53 -3.12
C ILE A 88 9.61 7.46 -3.71
N VAL A 89 9.94 6.99 -4.91
CA VAL A 89 9.30 5.86 -5.56
C VAL A 89 10.24 4.67 -5.56
N ARG A 90 9.72 3.49 -5.24
CA ARG A 90 10.44 2.20 -5.31
C ARG A 90 9.53 1.12 -5.90
N SER A 91 10.14 0.11 -6.50
CA SER A 91 9.47 -1.08 -7.03
C SER A 91 10.27 -2.33 -6.63
N ASN A 92 10.24 -3.40 -7.43
CA ASN A 92 10.93 -4.65 -7.15
C ASN A 92 12.39 -4.64 -7.64
N PHE A 93 13.07 -3.51 -7.53
CA PHE A 93 14.51 -3.37 -7.75
C PHE A 93 15.06 -2.28 -6.84
N ALA A 94 16.37 -2.35 -6.56
CA ALA A 94 17.12 -1.31 -5.88
C ALA A 94 17.81 -0.39 -6.91
N VAL A 95 17.89 0.90 -6.63
CA VAL A 95 18.62 1.87 -7.48
C VAL A 95 20.12 1.58 -7.44
N GLN A 96 20.62 1.13 -6.27
CA GLN A 96 22.01 0.74 -6.04
C GLN A 96 22.34 -0.70 -6.43
N GLY A 97 21.32 -1.52 -6.73
CA GLY A 97 21.49 -2.92 -7.08
C GLY A 97 22.06 -3.15 -8.50
N ASN A 98 22.20 -4.41 -8.85
CA ASN A 98 22.67 -4.81 -10.17
C ASN A 98 21.69 -4.37 -11.26
N ARG A 99 22.12 -3.48 -12.13
CA ARG A 99 21.28 -2.86 -13.17
C ARG A 99 20.84 -3.79 -14.31
N LYS A 100 21.32 -5.04 -14.35
CA LYS A 100 20.97 -5.99 -15.41
C LYS A 100 19.52 -6.50 -15.32
N THR A 101 18.93 -6.52 -14.13
CA THR A 101 17.56 -7.01 -13.89
C THR A 101 16.78 -6.00 -13.06
N ARG A 102 15.86 -5.28 -13.68
CA ARG A 102 14.98 -4.31 -12.99
C ARG A 102 13.54 -4.77 -13.05
N TYR A 103 13.18 -5.69 -12.15
CA TYR A 103 11.79 -6.13 -12.04
C TYR A 103 10.88 -4.97 -11.61
N GLY A 104 9.82 -4.76 -12.36
CA GLY A 104 8.84 -3.72 -12.08
C GLY A 104 9.25 -2.32 -12.48
N LEU A 105 10.21 -2.17 -13.41
CA LEU A 105 10.60 -0.86 -13.95
C LEU A 105 9.40 -0.10 -14.52
N GLU A 106 8.51 -0.76 -15.25
CA GLU A 106 7.32 -0.11 -15.82
C GLU A 106 6.38 0.43 -14.73
N ARG A 107 6.23 -0.28 -13.61
CA ARG A 107 5.43 0.18 -12.46
C ARG A 107 6.10 1.35 -11.76
N TYR A 108 7.43 1.30 -11.62
CA TYR A 108 8.21 2.42 -11.10
C TYR A 108 8.00 3.69 -11.95
N LEU A 109 8.21 3.60 -13.26
CA LEU A 109 8.02 4.73 -14.18
C LEU A 109 6.58 5.24 -14.18
N LYS A 110 5.60 4.34 -14.08
CA LYS A 110 4.20 4.71 -13.99
C LYS A 110 3.88 5.45 -12.69
N ALA A 111 4.37 4.97 -11.54
CA ALA A 111 4.17 5.63 -10.26
C ALA A 111 4.86 7.01 -10.23
N PHE A 112 6.09 7.09 -10.75
CA PHE A 112 6.81 8.35 -10.89
C PHE A 112 6.01 9.37 -11.71
N HIS A 113 5.53 8.97 -12.89
CA HIS A 113 4.71 9.85 -13.74
C HIS A 113 3.41 10.30 -13.07
N LEU A 114 2.75 9.43 -12.30
CA LEU A 114 1.54 9.79 -11.56
C LEU A 114 1.85 10.80 -10.44
N PHE A 115 2.97 10.64 -9.74
CA PHE A 115 3.39 11.58 -8.71
C PHE A 115 3.77 12.95 -9.28
N GLU A 116 4.54 12.98 -10.37
CA GLU A 116 4.85 14.23 -11.09
C GLU A 116 3.58 14.97 -11.49
N LYS A 117 2.63 14.26 -12.09
CA LYS A 117 1.34 14.85 -12.47
C LYS A 117 0.59 15.39 -11.26
N ALA A 118 0.49 14.62 -10.19
CA ALA A 118 -0.22 15.04 -8.98
C ALA A 118 0.45 16.24 -8.30
N LYS A 119 1.80 16.26 -8.27
CA LYS A 119 2.57 17.39 -7.74
C LYS A 119 2.33 18.66 -8.53
N CYS A 120 2.36 18.60 -9.86
CA CYS A 120 2.06 19.75 -10.73
C CYS A 120 0.62 20.28 -10.55
N GLN A 121 -0.31 19.44 -10.10
CA GLN A 121 -1.70 19.79 -9.84
C GLN A 121 -1.96 20.14 -8.36
N GLU A 122 -0.94 20.11 -7.49
CA GLU A 122 -1.05 20.28 -6.03
C GLU A 122 -2.00 19.26 -5.37
N GLU A 123 -2.14 18.07 -5.97
CA GLU A 123 -3.04 16.99 -5.51
C GLU A 123 -2.31 15.86 -4.80
N LEU A 124 -0.98 15.89 -4.71
CA LEU A 124 -0.19 14.80 -4.12
C LEU A 124 -0.38 14.75 -2.61
N ASP A 125 -1.26 13.89 -2.18
CA ASP A 125 -1.53 13.55 -0.77
C ASP A 125 -1.80 12.03 -0.61
N CYS A 126 -1.96 11.55 0.61
CA CYS A 126 -2.30 10.15 0.87
C CYS A 126 -3.63 9.73 0.22
N TYR A 127 -4.54 10.65 0.01
CA TYR A 127 -5.84 10.38 -0.63
C TYR A 127 -5.74 10.25 -2.14
N TYR A 128 -4.76 10.92 -2.77
CA TYR A 128 -4.38 10.66 -4.15
C TYR A 128 -3.84 9.23 -4.31
N ILE A 129 -2.98 8.80 -3.39
CA ILE A 129 -2.43 7.43 -3.39
C ILE A 129 -3.56 6.41 -3.28
N LEU A 130 -4.55 6.66 -2.42
CA LEU A 130 -5.71 5.78 -2.25
C LEU A 130 -6.60 5.69 -3.49
N ARG A 131 -6.78 6.79 -4.23
CA ARG A 131 -7.73 6.88 -5.35
C ARG A 131 -7.11 6.59 -6.70
N GLU A 132 -5.86 7.01 -6.90
CA GLU A 132 -5.26 7.07 -8.23
C GLU A 132 -4.05 6.17 -8.38
N LEU A 133 -3.26 5.99 -7.29
CA LEU A 133 -2.03 5.21 -7.37
C LEU A 133 -2.26 3.73 -7.07
N SER A 134 -2.75 3.40 -5.86
CA SER A 134 -2.85 2.00 -5.46
C SER A 134 -3.83 1.18 -6.30
N PRO A 135 -5.01 1.70 -6.73
CA PRO A 135 -5.91 0.99 -7.64
C PRO A 135 -5.56 1.19 -9.12
N ASN A 136 -4.43 1.83 -9.46
CA ASN A 136 -4.13 2.21 -10.84
C ASN A 136 -4.02 1.02 -11.77
N VAL A 137 -4.94 0.96 -12.73
CA VAL A 137 -4.96 0.02 -13.84
C VAL A 137 -4.69 0.77 -15.14
N SER A 138 -3.62 0.38 -15.83
CA SER A 138 -3.22 0.95 -17.13
C SER A 138 -3.45 -0.06 -18.22
N PHE A 139 -4.13 0.34 -19.28
CA PHE A 139 -4.52 -0.53 -20.38
C PHE A 139 -3.61 -0.38 -21.59
N SER A 140 -3.40 -1.48 -22.32
CA SER A 140 -2.91 -1.43 -23.68
C SER A 140 -3.98 -0.84 -24.63
N ASN A 141 -3.53 -0.07 -25.62
CA ASN A 141 -4.42 0.48 -26.67
C ASN A 141 -4.79 -0.62 -27.68
N ASP A 142 -5.50 -1.64 -27.26
CA ASP A 142 -6.06 -2.61 -28.18
C ASP A 142 -7.58 -2.45 -28.30
N SER A 143 -8.17 -2.89 -29.40
CA SER A 143 -9.60 -2.74 -29.69
C SER A 143 -10.46 -3.81 -29.01
N THR A 144 -9.85 -4.76 -28.30
CA THR A 144 -10.58 -5.88 -27.68
C THR A 144 -11.20 -5.46 -26.35
N ASN A 145 -12.23 -6.19 -25.93
CA ASN A 145 -12.83 -6.02 -24.59
C ASN A 145 -11.90 -6.51 -23.45
N TYR A 146 -10.94 -7.36 -23.76
CA TYR A 146 -9.93 -7.80 -22.82
C TYR A 146 -8.71 -6.90 -22.90
N LYS A 147 -8.33 -6.30 -21.76
CA LYS A 147 -7.21 -5.37 -21.65
C LYS A 147 -6.12 -5.96 -20.78
N ASN A 148 -4.91 -6.05 -21.33
CA ASN A 148 -3.75 -6.50 -20.56
C ASN A 148 -3.33 -5.42 -19.55
N ILE A 149 -3.11 -5.84 -18.29
CA ILE A 149 -2.76 -4.98 -17.16
C ILE A 149 -1.41 -5.33 -16.53
N TYR A 150 -0.59 -6.14 -17.18
CA TYR A 150 0.68 -6.62 -16.60
C TYR A 150 1.62 -5.50 -16.15
N LYS A 151 1.61 -4.36 -16.87
CA LYS A 151 2.42 -3.18 -16.57
C LYS A 151 1.74 -2.18 -15.59
N SER A 152 0.57 -2.50 -15.11
CA SER A 152 -0.18 -1.67 -14.15
C SER A 152 0.44 -1.74 -12.76
N ILE A 153 0.20 -0.71 -11.94
CA ILE A 153 0.54 -0.74 -10.51
C ILE A 153 -0.34 -1.79 -9.83
N ASN A 154 -1.66 -1.67 -9.99
CA ASN A 154 -2.59 -2.73 -9.59
C ASN A 154 -2.62 -3.82 -10.66
N ARG A 155 -2.50 -5.06 -10.26
CA ARG A 155 -2.55 -6.26 -11.09
C ARG A 155 -3.38 -7.33 -10.37
N LYS A 156 -3.80 -8.37 -11.06
CA LYS A 156 -4.49 -9.51 -10.45
C LYS A 156 -3.72 -10.13 -9.27
N SER A 157 -2.39 -10.06 -9.29
CA SER A 157 -1.53 -10.52 -8.19
C SER A 157 -1.38 -9.51 -7.04
N SER A 158 -2.01 -8.34 -7.11
CA SER A 158 -2.00 -7.36 -6.02
C SER A 158 -3.07 -7.74 -4.99
N VAL A 159 -2.65 -8.25 -3.85
CA VAL A 159 -3.55 -8.81 -2.83
C VAL A 159 -3.85 -7.85 -1.69
N SER A 160 -3.16 -6.72 -1.64
CA SER A 160 -3.39 -5.69 -0.62
C SER A 160 -2.70 -4.38 -0.96
N ALA A 161 -3.10 -3.30 -0.30
CA ALA A 161 -2.36 -2.05 -0.20
C ALA A 161 -2.37 -1.54 1.25
N ALA A 162 -1.23 -1.02 1.68
CA ALA A 162 -1.04 -0.41 2.99
C ALA A 162 -0.55 1.03 2.79
N ILE A 163 -1.27 2.01 3.31
CA ILE A 163 -0.88 3.41 3.26
C ILE A 163 -0.85 3.95 4.69
N PHE A 164 0.26 4.55 5.09
CA PHE A 164 0.42 5.19 6.39
C PHE A 164 0.34 6.71 6.19
N GLU A 165 -0.69 7.33 6.75
CA GLU A 165 -0.83 8.77 6.82
C GLU A 165 -0.24 9.22 8.16
N GLY A 166 0.95 9.84 8.13
CA GLY A 166 1.61 10.39 9.29
C GLY A 166 0.87 11.60 9.87
N ILE A 167 1.38 12.07 11.00
CA ILE A 167 0.93 13.28 11.67
C ILE A 167 1.69 14.50 11.16
N ARG A 168 1.15 15.69 11.38
CA ARG A 168 1.86 16.95 11.21
C ARG A 168 2.63 17.30 12.48
N GLU A 169 3.57 18.22 12.37
CA GLU A 169 4.29 18.75 13.53
C GLU A 169 3.31 19.26 14.60
N GLY A 170 3.51 18.81 15.86
CA GLY A 170 2.67 19.14 16.98
C GLY A 170 1.34 18.38 17.12
N GLU A 171 1.01 17.50 16.18
CA GLU A 171 -0.16 16.62 16.30
C GLU A 171 0.14 15.38 17.15
N ASP A 172 -0.91 14.79 17.72
CA ASP A 172 -0.81 13.59 18.54
C ASP A 172 -0.39 12.38 17.66
N PRO A 173 0.73 11.68 17.95
CA PRO A 173 1.16 10.48 17.22
C PRO A 173 0.10 9.38 17.13
N GLU A 174 -0.80 9.30 18.10
CA GLU A 174 -1.91 8.33 18.11
C GLU A 174 -2.93 8.55 16.97
N LEU A 175 -2.87 9.71 16.28
CA LEU A 175 -3.68 10.01 15.10
C LEU A 175 -3.07 9.50 13.80
N THR A 176 -1.86 8.92 13.82
CA THR A 176 -1.28 8.24 12.65
C THR A 176 -2.27 7.21 12.13
N THR A 177 -2.65 7.35 10.87
CA THR A 177 -3.72 6.55 10.26
C THR A 177 -3.14 5.49 9.34
N PHE A 178 -3.47 4.24 9.60
CA PHE A 178 -3.19 3.12 8.71
C PHE A 178 -4.40 2.86 7.80
N TRP A 179 -4.25 3.14 6.52
CA TRP A 179 -5.24 2.77 5.52
C TRP A 179 -4.99 1.34 5.05
N CYS A 180 -5.86 0.45 5.44
CA CYS A 180 -5.79 -0.97 5.18
C CYS A 180 -6.72 -1.34 4.03
N ASN A 181 -6.15 -1.79 2.92
CA ASN A 181 -6.89 -2.38 1.81
C ASN A 181 -6.54 -3.87 1.74
N ILE A 182 -7.51 -4.74 1.95
CA ILE A 182 -7.36 -6.19 1.83
C ILE A 182 -8.13 -6.64 0.58
N GLY A 183 -7.47 -7.43 -0.27
CA GLY A 183 -7.92 -7.77 -1.61
C GLY A 183 -7.24 -6.90 -2.67
N GLU A 184 -7.56 -7.15 -3.94
CA GLU A 184 -7.05 -6.36 -5.06
C GLU A 184 -7.46 -4.89 -4.92
N PRO A 185 -6.52 -3.92 -4.86
CA PRO A 185 -6.84 -2.51 -4.58
C PRO A 185 -7.87 -1.88 -5.52
N ALA A 186 -7.89 -2.29 -6.79
CA ALA A 186 -8.89 -1.84 -7.75
C ALA A 186 -10.28 -2.44 -7.52
N LEU A 187 -10.38 -3.54 -6.78
CA LEU A 187 -11.61 -4.30 -6.53
C LEU A 187 -11.98 -4.37 -5.04
N SER A 188 -11.34 -3.55 -4.22
CA SER A 188 -11.57 -3.46 -2.77
C SER A 188 -11.64 -2.00 -2.31
N VAL A 189 -11.82 -1.79 -1.02
CA VAL A 189 -11.92 -0.47 -0.40
C VAL A 189 -10.97 -0.40 0.78
N ALA A 190 -10.07 0.59 0.78
CA ALA A 190 -9.23 0.87 1.92
C ALA A 190 -10.05 1.50 3.06
N VAL A 191 -9.87 0.98 4.26
CA VAL A 191 -10.48 1.51 5.48
C VAL A 191 -9.43 2.04 6.44
N PRO A 192 -9.68 3.17 7.12
CA PRO A 192 -8.73 3.74 8.06
C PRO A 192 -8.77 2.99 9.38
N LEU A 193 -7.60 2.71 9.93
CA LEU A 193 -7.38 2.07 11.22
C LEU A 193 -6.40 2.90 12.06
N TRP A 194 -6.55 2.83 13.37
CA TRP A 194 -5.66 3.47 14.33
C TRP A 194 -5.21 2.47 15.39
N VAL A 195 -3.91 2.37 15.61
CA VAL A 195 -3.34 1.54 16.68
C VAL A 195 -3.92 1.93 18.04
N TYR A 196 -4.16 3.21 18.23
CA TYR A 196 -4.77 3.75 19.46
C TYR A 196 -6.11 3.11 19.81
N SER A 197 -6.89 2.63 18.82
CA SER A 197 -8.17 1.95 19.10
C SER A 197 -8.00 0.65 19.91
N GLY A 198 -6.83 -0.01 19.80
CA GLY A 198 -6.54 -1.30 20.45
C GLY A 198 -7.30 -2.49 19.85
N GLN A 199 -7.98 -2.33 18.73
CA GLN A 199 -8.76 -3.40 18.09
C GLN A 199 -8.80 -3.28 16.57
N VAL A 200 -9.15 -4.37 15.91
CA VAL A 200 -9.34 -4.46 14.45
C VAL A 200 -10.81 -4.78 14.16
N PRO A 201 -11.47 -4.10 13.19
CA PRO A 201 -12.84 -4.42 12.81
C PRO A 201 -12.99 -5.87 12.34
N ASN A 202 -14.02 -6.57 12.83
CA ASN A 202 -14.25 -7.98 12.50
C ASN A 202 -14.39 -8.27 11.01
N VAL A 203 -14.89 -7.32 10.21
CA VAL A 203 -15.02 -7.51 8.76
C VAL A 203 -13.68 -7.56 8.02
N LEU A 204 -12.59 -7.12 8.69
CA LEU A 204 -11.21 -7.22 8.17
C LEU A 204 -10.51 -8.48 8.64
N ASN A 205 -10.82 -8.94 9.85
CA ASN A 205 -10.16 -10.10 10.44
C ASN A 205 -11.15 -10.89 11.30
N THR A 206 -11.53 -12.08 10.84
CA THR A 206 -12.29 -13.09 11.59
C THR A 206 -11.46 -14.36 11.63
N ASN A 207 -10.88 -14.70 12.78
CA ASN A 207 -10.05 -15.87 13.06
C ASN A 207 -9.08 -16.30 11.92
N ASP A 208 -9.57 -16.67 10.74
CA ASP A 208 -8.74 -17.16 9.62
C ASP A 208 -9.10 -16.51 8.28
N SER A 209 -9.94 -15.47 8.25
CA SER A 209 -10.41 -14.87 7.01
C SER A 209 -10.79 -13.41 7.14
N SER A 210 -10.92 -12.72 6.00
CA SER A 210 -11.45 -11.36 5.91
C SER A 210 -12.71 -11.34 5.06
N ALA A 211 -13.82 -10.89 5.64
CA ALA A 211 -15.09 -10.79 4.92
C ALA A 211 -15.02 -9.78 3.75
N ILE A 212 -14.20 -8.73 3.88
CA ILE A 212 -13.94 -7.78 2.79
C ILE A 212 -13.14 -8.44 1.67
N ASN A 213 -12.13 -9.26 2.00
CA ASN A 213 -11.34 -9.98 1.00
C ASN A 213 -12.21 -10.95 0.18
N HIS A 214 -13.11 -11.68 0.81
CA HIS A 214 -14.05 -12.56 0.09
C HIS A 214 -14.84 -11.80 -0.98
N LEU A 215 -15.33 -10.61 -0.65
CA LEU A 215 -16.06 -9.79 -1.63
C LEU A 215 -15.16 -9.29 -2.76
N SER A 216 -13.89 -8.99 -2.47
CA SER A 216 -12.91 -8.65 -3.52
C SER A 216 -12.67 -9.82 -4.46
N LEU A 217 -12.53 -11.04 -3.93
CA LEU A 217 -12.36 -12.26 -4.75
C LEU A 217 -13.60 -12.55 -5.61
N GLU A 218 -14.82 -12.31 -5.11
CA GLU A 218 -16.04 -12.43 -5.92
C GLU A 218 -16.07 -11.38 -7.05
N LEU A 219 -15.59 -10.16 -6.81
CA LEU A 219 -15.43 -9.14 -7.87
C LEU A 219 -14.34 -9.51 -8.87
N GLU A 220 -13.27 -10.20 -8.43
CA GLU A 220 -12.24 -10.71 -9.33
C GLU A 220 -12.82 -11.70 -10.33
N THR A 221 -13.65 -12.65 -9.93
CA THR A 221 -14.27 -13.61 -10.87
C THR A 221 -15.08 -12.90 -11.94
N PHE A 222 -15.76 -11.81 -11.60
CA PHE A 222 -16.53 -11.00 -12.54
C PHE A 222 -15.65 -10.18 -13.49
N VAL A 223 -14.53 -9.64 -12.99
CA VAL A 223 -13.62 -8.80 -13.77
C VAL A 223 -12.65 -9.63 -14.61
N TYR A 224 -12.31 -10.84 -14.16
CA TYR A 224 -11.41 -11.79 -14.85
C TYR A 224 -12.16 -13.09 -15.23
N PRO A 225 -13.23 -13.03 -16.05
CA PRO A 225 -14.07 -14.20 -16.34
C PRO A 225 -13.37 -15.28 -17.17
N ASP A 226 -12.32 -14.92 -17.91
CA ASP A 226 -11.53 -15.85 -18.73
C ASP A 226 -10.16 -16.09 -18.09
N THR A 227 -10.02 -17.21 -17.40
CA THR A 227 -8.79 -17.59 -16.69
C THR A 227 -7.61 -17.91 -17.63
N SER A 228 -7.88 -18.18 -18.91
CA SER A 228 -6.82 -18.40 -19.92
C SER A 228 -6.10 -17.11 -20.31
N LYS A 229 -6.75 -15.95 -20.09
CA LYS A 229 -6.21 -14.63 -20.38
C LYS A 229 -5.45 -14.05 -19.19
N ILE A 230 -4.29 -14.61 -18.92
CA ILE A 230 -3.42 -14.21 -17.81
C ILE A 230 -3.13 -12.70 -17.89
N ASN A 231 -3.25 -12.01 -16.75
CA ASN A 231 -3.05 -10.56 -16.63
C ASN A 231 -3.96 -9.68 -17.53
N SER A 232 -5.15 -10.16 -17.89
CA SER A 232 -6.08 -9.37 -18.68
C SER A 232 -7.44 -9.29 -18.02
N ILE A 233 -7.97 -8.08 -17.89
CA ILE A 233 -9.32 -7.83 -17.39
C ILE A 233 -10.33 -7.72 -18.50
N TYR A 234 -11.57 -8.09 -18.24
CA TYR A 234 -12.69 -7.77 -19.12
C TYR A 234 -13.16 -6.34 -18.84
N TYR A 235 -12.78 -5.42 -19.71
CA TYR A 235 -12.89 -3.99 -19.48
C TYR A 235 -14.32 -3.48 -19.23
N PRO A 236 -15.37 -3.98 -19.90
CA PRO A 236 -16.75 -3.55 -19.58
C PRO A 236 -17.13 -3.78 -18.13
N ASN A 237 -16.82 -4.96 -17.59
CA ASN A 237 -17.10 -5.33 -16.20
C ASN A 237 -16.25 -4.48 -15.23
N TYR A 238 -14.96 -4.35 -15.50
CA TYR A 238 -14.07 -3.50 -14.70
C TYR A 238 -14.57 -2.06 -14.62
N LYS A 239 -14.94 -1.44 -15.74
CA LYS A 239 -15.41 -0.05 -15.79
C LYS A 239 -16.69 0.18 -14.95
N GLU A 240 -17.54 -0.84 -14.88
CA GLU A 240 -18.74 -0.79 -14.03
C GLU A 240 -18.39 -0.83 -12.54
N ILE A 241 -17.48 -1.75 -12.16
CA ILE A 241 -17.05 -1.96 -10.77
C ILE A 241 -16.24 -0.78 -10.27
N ASP A 242 -15.24 -0.31 -11.03
CA ASP A 242 -14.35 0.78 -10.69
C ASP A 242 -15.12 2.04 -10.22
N LYS A 243 -16.11 2.47 -10.99
CA LYS A 243 -16.95 3.63 -10.62
C LYS A 243 -17.69 3.45 -9.30
N LYS A 244 -18.10 2.23 -8.99
CA LYS A 244 -18.85 1.92 -7.76
C LYS A 244 -17.91 1.86 -6.57
N ILE A 245 -16.74 1.24 -6.72
CA ILE A 245 -15.70 1.22 -5.69
C ILE A 245 -15.20 2.63 -5.39
N ALA A 246 -14.90 3.43 -6.41
CA ALA A 246 -14.47 4.81 -6.24
C ALA A 246 -15.49 5.65 -5.41
N LYS A 247 -16.79 5.44 -5.59
CA LYS A 247 -17.83 6.11 -4.77
C LYS A 247 -17.75 5.69 -3.30
N ILE A 248 -17.53 4.41 -3.03
CA ILE A 248 -17.42 3.90 -1.66
C ILE A 248 -16.14 4.45 -1.02
N GLN A 249 -15.02 4.38 -1.72
CA GLN A 249 -13.73 4.90 -1.25
C GLN A 249 -13.81 6.41 -0.94
N ASN A 250 -14.40 7.19 -1.84
CA ASN A 250 -14.56 8.64 -1.64
C ASN A 250 -15.44 8.96 -0.41
N TYR A 251 -16.47 8.17 -0.14
CA TYR A 251 -17.26 8.32 1.09
C TYR A 251 -16.40 8.08 2.34
N VAL A 252 -15.63 6.98 2.35
CA VAL A 252 -14.76 6.64 3.48
C VAL A 252 -13.72 7.75 3.71
N ILE A 253 -13.04 8.21 2.65
CA ILE A 253 -12.08 9.32 2.70
C ILE A 253 -12.73 10.59 3.27
N LYS A 254 -13.86 11.02 2.72
CA LYS A 254 -14.55 12.25 3.16
C LYS A 254 -14.93 12.20 4.63
N ARG A 255 -15.39 11.03 5.11
CA ARG A 255 -15.76 10.85 6.52
C ARG A 255 -14.53 10.90 7.41
N THR A 256 -13.45 10.26 6.99
CA THR A 256 -12.18 10.25 7.74
C THR A 256 -11.58 11.65 7.84
N LYS A 257 -11.43 12.37 6.72
CA LYS A 257 -10.94 13.77 6.71
C LYS A 257 -11.71 14.66 7.70
N LYS A 258 -13.04 14.58 7.66
CA LYS A 258 -13.89 15.38 8.56
C LYS A 258 -13.70 15.01 10.03
N THR A 259 -13.50 13.75 10.34
CA THR A 259 -13.35 13.27 11.71
C THR A 259 -11.96 13.58 12.24
N LEU A 260 -10.90 13.33 11.46
CA LEU A 260 -9.53 13.69 11.83
C LEU A 260 -9.38 15.19 12.10
N SER A 261 -10.01 16.05 11.30
CA SER A 261 -10.01 17.50 11.55
C SER A 261 -10.56 17.87 12.92
N LYS A 262 -11.58 17.13 13.42
CA LYS A 262 -12.12 17.31 14.77
C LYS A 262 -11.19 16.77 15.85
N TRP A 263 -10.61 15.59 15.60
CA TRP A 263 -9.73 14.92 16.55
C TRP A 263 -8.39 15.64 16.75
N ARG A 264 -7.93 16.36 15.72
CA ARG A 264 -6.77 17.27 15.82
C ARG A 264 -7.00 18.43 16.79
N THR A 265 -8.25 18.85 16.97
CA THR A 265 -8.63 19.91 17.93
C THR A 265 -9.00 19.34 19.29
N ASN A 266 -9.72 18.21 19.31
CA ASN A 266 -10.20 17.56 20.52
C ASN A 266 -9.81 16.09 20.48
N LYS A 267 -8.83 15.69 21.29
CA LYS A 267 -8.35 14.29 21.35
C LYS A 267 -9.52 13.34 21.60
N PRO A 268 -9.71 12.32 20.73
CA PRO A 268 -10.75 11.32 20.93
C PRO A 268 -10.37 10.33 22.03
N THR A 269 -11.36 9.67 22.61
CA THR A 269 -11.15 8.48 23.43
C THR A 269 -10.88 7.25 22.54
N ARG A 270 -10.27 6.21 23.11
CA ARG A 270 -10.07 4.92 22.43
C ARG A 270 -11.37 4.33 21.89
N SER A 271 -12.45 4.43 22.66
CA SER A 271 -13.77 3.95 22.27
C SER A 271 -14.32 4.68 21.05
N GLU A 272 -14.21 6.01 21.02
CA GLU A 272 -14.65 6.81 19.86
C GLU A 272 -13.89 6.46 18.60
N VAL A 273 -12.57 6.24 18.70
CA VAL A 273 -11.75 5.80 17.55
C VAL A 273 -12.19 4.41 17.10
N ALA A 274 -12.35 3.47 18.02
CA ALA A 274 -12.78 2.11 17.74
C ALA A 274 -14.16 2.05 17.07
N GLU A 275 -15.13 2.81 17.60
CA GLU A 275 -16.48 2.91 17.02
C GLU A 275 -16.45 3.49 15.61
N PHE A 276 -15.65 4.53 15.39
CA PHE A 276 -15.55 5.19 14.12
C PHE A 276 -14.93 4.27 13.04
N GLN A 277 -13.79 3.62 13.32
CA GLN A 277 -13.18 2.67 12.38
C GLN A 277 -14.10 1.49 12.09
N ASN A 278 -14.77 0.91 13.11
CA ASN A 278 -15.75 -0.15 12.93
C ASN A 278 -16.92 0.29 12.04
N LYS A 279 -17.44 1.50 12.24
CA LYS A 279 -18.51 2.07 11.42
C LYS A 279 -18.11 2.20 9.95
N LEU A 280 -16.89 2.66 9.65
CA LEU A 280 -16.41 2.81 8.28
C LEU A 280 -16.14 1.46 7.63
N ALA A 281 -15.49 0.53 8.33
CA ALA A 281 -15.24 -0.82 7.83
C ALA A 281 -16.54 -1.57 7.52
N ASN A 282 -17.53 -1.50 8.41
CA ASN A 282 -18.86 -2.07 8.20
C ASN A 282 -19.62 -1.39 7.05
N HIS A 283 -19.44 -0.08 6.85
CA HIS A 283 -20.04 0.62 5.71
C HIS A 283 -19.43 0.11 4.40
N ALA A 284 -18.09 0.04 4.31
CA ALA A 284 -17.39 -0.49 3.14
C ALA A 284 -17.85 -1.93 2.83
N TYR A 285 -17.84 -2.81 3.83
CA TYR A 285 -18.33 -4.18 3.69
C TYR A 285 -19.76 -4.27 3.17
N LYS A 286 -20.71 -3.54 3.79
CA LYS A 286 -22.12 -3.54 3.36
C LYS A 286 -22.28 -3.08 1.92
N LYS A 287 -21.51 -2.06 1.50
CA LYS A 287 -21.56 -1.53 0.13
C LYS A 287 -20.96 -2.49 -0.89
N LEU A 288 -19.81 -3.10 -0.58
CA LEU A 288 -19.21 -4.14 -1.41
C LEU A 288 -20.16 -5.33 -1.54
N LYS A 289 -20.75 -5.80 -0.44
CA LYS A 289 -21.73 -6.90 -0.46
C LYS A 289 -22.98 -6.58 -1.32
N GLN A 290 -23.45 -5.32 -1.28
CA GLN A 290 -24.52 -4.86 -2.16
C GLN A 290 -24.10 -4.82 -3.63
N LEU A 291 -22.84 -4.52 -3.90
CA LEU A 291 -22.27 -4.50 -5.24
C LEU A 291 -22.22 -5.92 -5.81
N VAL A 292 -21.61 -6.84 -5.07
CA VAL A 292 -21.49 -8.26 -5.45
C VAL A 292 -22.89 -8.89 -5.73
N LYS A 293 -23.86 -8.68 -4.84
CA LYS A 293 -25.24 -9.19 -5.04
C LYS A 293 -25.95 -8.70 -6.30
N ARG A 294 -25.45 -7.66 -6.95
CA ARG A 294 -26.02 -7.09 -8.18
C ARG A 294 -25.26 -7.51 -9.43
N LEU A 295 -24.22 -8.29 -9.27
CA LEU A 295 -23.54 -8.88 -10.42
C LEU A 295 -24.51 -9.84 -11.12
N PRO A 296 -24.49 -9.94 -12.47
CA PRO A 296 -25.20 -10.99 -13.18
C PRO A 296 -24.78 -12.34 -12.59
N GLY A 297 -25.72 -13.14 -12.14
CA GLY A 297 -25.45 -14.52 -11.78
C GLY A 297 -24.90 -15.28 -12.99
N GLU A 298 -24.10 -16.32 -12.71
CA GLU A 298 -23.69 -17.28 -13.73
C GLU A 298 -24.90 -17.92 -14.40
#